data_e29747863a6a3bc9264dc23c67610577
#
_entry.id   e29747863a6a3bc9264dc23c67610577
#
_cell.length_a   1.000
_cell.length_b   1.000
_cell.length_c   1.000
_cell.angle_alpha   90.00
_cell.angle_beta   90.00
_cell.angle_gamma   90.00
#
_symmetry.space_group_name_H-M   'P 1'
#
loop_
_entity.id
_entity.type
_entity.pdbx_description
1 polymer ?
#
loop_
_entity_poly.entity_id
_entity_poly.type
_entity_poly.pdbx_seq_one_letter_code
_entity_poly.pdbx_strand_id
1 'polypeptide(L)'
;MEKANLTLYTVIGDFSRVAESMRVRFQEVTKMFTPEDDRWMILLQDDTMIRCSMMESGSRADQVTEHTEGMANYFAQVDTPLTAIKEEVIRQIQCFNCIVGIEFELDDNRDRTSYIINTFYDVADDINGFLLYPSMSLFDSKGKLLFSVKGESEYEAFRPVANSDLLEVGRPEVGDVDQARRERSLVRLKEAGVPYMEHLP
;
A
#
# COMPACT_ATOMS: atom_id res chain seq x y z
N MET A 1 -17.63 -12.53 9.62
CA MET A 1 -17.30 -11.53 8.59
C MET A 1 -15.90 -11.83 8.07
N GLU A 2 -15.71 -11.80 6.78
CA GLU A 2 -14.42 -11.99 6.15
C GLU A 2 -13.56 -10.75 6.37
N LYS A 3 -12.25 -10.94 6.59
CA LYS A 3 -11.32 -9.83 6.82
C LYS A 3 -10.42 -9.66 5.61
N ALA A 4 -10.24 -8.41 5.20
CA ALA A 4 -9.20 -8.05 4.26
C ALA A 4 -7.92 -7.71 5.02
N ASN A 5 -6.79 -8.11 4.47
CA ASN A 5 -5.46 -7.79 4.96
C ASN A 5 -4.65 -7.21 3.81
N LEU A 6 -4.05 -6.05 4.03
CA LEU A 6 -3.10 -5.44 3.13
C LEU A 6 -1.82 -5.14 3.90
N THR A 7 -0.71 -5.02 3.20
CA THR A 7 0.51 -4.52 3.81
C THR A 7 1.05 -3.36 2.98
N LEU A 8 1.26 -2.23 3.62
CA LEU A 8 1.85 -1.04 3.01
C LEU A 8 3.34 -0.99 3.36
N TYR A 9 4.18 -0.88 2.35
CA TYR A 9 5.64 -0.77 2.47
C TYR A 9 6.12 0.58 2.01
N THR A 10 7.09 1.15 2.69
CA THR A 10 7.75 2.37 2.23
C THR A 10 9.22 2.41 2.64
N VAL A 11 10.02 3.12 1.87
CA VAL A 11 11.41 3.45 2.20
C VAL A 11 11.53 4.59 3.22
N ILE A 12 10.42 5.29 3.51
CA ILE A 12 10.38 6.33 4.54
C ILE A 12 10.43 5.68 5.91
N GLY A 13 11.50 5.93 6.66
CA GLY A 13 11.69 5.38 8.00
C GLY A 13 10.99 6.13 9.12
N ASP A 14 10.13 7.10 8.79
CA ASP A 14 9.39 7.94 9.75
C ASP A 14 7.90 7.65 9.64
N PHE A 15 7.38 6.91 10.60
CA PHE A 15 5.98 6.56 10.64
C PHE A 15 5.05 7.77 10.84
N SER A 16 5.52 8.85 11.43
CA SER A 16 4.70 10.06 11.61
C SER A 16 4.20 10.61 10.27
N ARG A 17 4.99 10.46 9.21
CA ARG A 17 4.59 10.84 7.85
C ARG A 17 3.52 9.93 7.26
N VAL A 18 3.63 8.62 7.50
CA VAL A 18 2.61 7.66 7.09
C VAL A 18 1.29 7.97 7.78
N ALA A 19 1.36 8.22 9.07
CA ALA A 19 0.22 8.61 9.88
C ALA A 19 -0.45 9.91 9.40
N GLU A 20 0.34 10.90 9.10
CA GLU A 20 -0.18 12.18 8.62
C GLU A 20 -0.85 12.02 7.25
N SER A 21 -0.25 11.26 6.32
CA SER A 21 -0.90 10.94 5.06
C SER A 21 -2.23 10.22 5.26
N MET A 22 -2.27 9.19 6.13
CA MET A 22 -3.52 8.51 6.47
C MET A 22 -4.56 9.49 7.03
N ARG A 23 -4.18 10.36 7.96
CA ARG A 23 -5.07 11.34 8.57
C ARG A 23 -5.66 12.32 7.54
N VAL A 24 -4.87 12.68 6.54
CA VAL A 24 -5.31 13.60 5.48
C VAL A 24 -6.18 12.90 4.44
N ARG A 25 -5.84 11.67 4.08
CA ARG A 25 -6.53 10.92 3.01
C ARG A 25 -7.85 10.31 3.44
N PHE A 26 -7.93 9.79 4.67
CA PHE A 26 -9.19 9.29 5.22
C PHE A 26 -10.08 10.46 5.67
N GLN A 27 -10.92 10.97 4.78
CA GLN A 27 -11.77 12.15 5.04
C GLN A 27 -13.00 11.85 5.91
N GLU A 28 -13.40 10.59 5.99
CA GLU A 28 -14.55 10.13 6.76
C GLU A 28 -14.16 9.67 8.17
N VAL A 29 -12.94 9.99 8.61
CA VAL A 29 -12.48 9.61 9.95
C VAL A 29 -13.24 10.36 11.02
N THR A 30 -13.95 9.61 11.85
CA THR A 30 -14.55 10.13 13.09
C THR A 30 -13.51 10.21 14.19
N LYS A 31 -12.64 9.20 14.28
CA LYS A 31 -11.63 9.12 15.31
C LYS A 31 -10.44 8.29 14.85
N MET A 32 -9.25 8.81 15.14
CA MET A 32 -8.02 8.07 15.00
C MET A 32 -7.46 7.82 16.39
N PHE A 33 -7.24 6.57 16.71
CA PHE A 33 -6.65 6.15 17.97
C PHE A 33 -5.19 5.81 17.71
N THR A 34 -4.31 6.37 18.52
CA THR A 34 -2.93 5.90 18.67
C THR A 34 -2.87 5.14 19.98
N PRO A 35 -3.12 3.83 19.98
CA PRO A 35 -2.91 3.03 21.16
C PRO A 35 -1.42 2.96 21.44
N GLU A 36 -1.10 2.62 22.67
CA GLU A 36 0.24 2.26 23.08
C GLU A 36 0.79 1.17 22.14
N ASP A 37 2.04 1.27 21.75
CA ASP A 37 2.82 0.23 21.10
C ASP A 37 2.36 -0.20 19.68
N ASP A 38 2.65 0.58 18.66
CA ASP A 38 2.65 0.16 17.25
C ASP A 38 1.31 -0.15 16.59
N ARG A 39 0.21 0.10 17.24
CA ARG A 39 -1.13 -0.20 16.69
C ARG A 39 -1.94 1.07 16.57
N TRP A 40 -2.64 1.18 15.45
CA TRP A 40 -3.57 2.26 15.20
C TRP A 40 -4.93 1.71 14.90
N MET A 41 -5.93 2.50 15.21
CA MET A 41 -7.28 2.25 14.77
C MET A 41 -7.82 3.52 14.11
N ILE A 42 -8.38 3.35 12.93
CA ILE A 42 -9.10 4.38 12.22
C ILE A 42 -10.57 3.98 12.27
N LEU A 43 -11.40 4.83 12.87
CA LEU A 43 -12.85 4.67 12.90
C LEU A 43 -13.46 5.61 11.87
N LEU A 44 -14.17 5.06 10.89
CA LEU A 44 -14.89 5.82 9.89
C LEU A 44 -16.29 6.24 10.40
N GLN A 45 -16.96 7.12 9.68
CA GLN A 45 -18.27 7.68 10.08
C GLN A 45 -19.39 6.64 10.17
N ASP A 46 -19.25 5.53 9.48
CA ASP A 46 -20.19 4.39 9.48
C ASP A 46 -19.80 3.28 10.44
N ASP A 47 -18.97 3.59 11.43
CA ASP A 47 -18.43 2.67 12.42
C ASP A 47 -17.49 1.58 11.83
N THR A 48 -17.12 1.66 10.56
CA THR A 48 -16.10 0.77 10.00
C THR A 48 -14.76 1.00 10.68
N MET A 49 -14.17 -0.09 11.19
CA MET A 49 -12.91 -0.05 11.91
C MET A 49 -11.78 -0.61 11.04
N ILE A 50 -10.73 0.17 10.86
CA ILE A 50 -9.49 -0.24 10.22
C ILE A 50 -8.41 -0.34 11.30
N ARG A 51 -7.78 -1.51 11.40
CA ARG A 51 -6.67 -1.75 12.33
C ARG A 51 -5.37 -1.70 11.55
N CYS A 52 -4.44 -0.90 12.03
CA CYS A 52 -3.10 -0.83 11.47
C CYS A 52 -2.07 -1.26 12.53
N SER A 53 -1.15 -2.12 12.13
CA SER A 53 0.02 -2.48 12.92
C SER A 53 1.28 -2.01 12.19
N MET A 54 2.28 -1.59 12.92
CA MET A 54 3.44 -0.92 12.35
C MET A 54 4.75 -1.53 12.81
N MET A 55 5.71 -1.57 11.89
CA MET A 55 7.13 -1.76 12.18
C MET A 55 7.93 -0.71 11.44
N GLU A 56 8.85 -0.04 12.12
CA GLU A 56 9.78 0.91 11.51
C GLU A 56 11.23 0.65 11.94
N SER A 57 12.18 0.93 11.04
CA SER A 57 13.60 0.67 11.30
C SER A 57 14.17 1.49 12.45
N GLY A 58 13.56 2.66 12.75
CA GLY A 58 13.98 3.52 13.86
C GLY A 58 13.81 2.86 15.23
N SER A 59 12.79 2.04 15.42
CA SER A 59 12.45 1.40 16.70
C SER A 59 12.59 -0.13 16.69
N ARG A 60 12.53 -0.75 15.50
CA ARG A 60 12.46 -2.21 15.32
C ARG A 60 13.24 -2.71 14.10
N ALA A 61 14.48 -2.25 13.96
CA ALA A 61 15.33 -2.58 12.81
C ALA A 61 15.42 -4.09 12.54
N ASP A 62 15.61 -4.90 13.58
CA ASP A 62 15.74 -6.35 13.42
C ASP A 62 14.46 -6.98 12.87
N GLN A 63 13.27 -6.54 13.32
CA GLN A 63 11.99 -7.07 12.86
C GLN A 63 11.71 -6.65 11.41
N VAL A 64 12.03 -5.41 11.04
CA VAL A 64 11.91 -4.93 9.67
C VAL A 64 12.83 -5.73 8.75
N THR A 65 14.08 -5.94 9.16
CA THR A 65 15.05 -6.72 8.40
C THR A 65 14.59 -8.17 8.24
N GLU A 66 14.20 -8.85 9.31
CA GLU A 66 13.70 -10.22 9.26
C GLU A 66 12.49 -10.35 8.31
N HIS A 67 11.55 -9.41 8.38
CA HIS A 67 10.37 -9.41 7.53
C HIS A 67 10.72 -9.20 6.05
N THR A 68 11.57 -8.21 5.74
CA THR A 68 11.96 -7.89 4.36
C THR A 68 12.83 -8.99 3.74
N GLU A 69 13.72 -9.60 4.52
CA GLU A 69 14.50 -10.78 4.09
C GLU A 69 13.58 -11.98 3.83
N GLY A 70 12.61 -12.23 4.71
CA GLY A 70 11.61 -13.29 4.51
C GLY A 70 10.83 -13.11 3.21
N MET A 71 10.36 -11.90 2.94
CA MET A 71 9.69 -11.55 1.70
C MET A 71 10.59 -11.70 0.47
N ALA A 72 11.80 -11.15 0.54
CA ALA A 72 12.77 -11.24 -0.56
C ALA A 72 13.08 -12.70 -0.89
N ASN A 73 13.29 -13.54 0.13
CA ASN A 73 13.52 -14.97 -0.02
C ASN A 73 12.31 -15.70 -0.63
N TYR A 74 11.10 -15.29 -0.26
CA TYR A 74 9.89 -15.85 -0.82
C TYR A 74 9.77 -15.54 -2.32
N PHE A 75 9.96 -14.28 -2.72
CA PHE A 75 9.95 -13.90 -4.13
C PHE A 75 11.13 -14.51 -4.93
N ALA A 76 12.28 -14.71 -4.30
CA ALA A 76 13.43 -15.34 -4.95
C ALA A 76 13.13 -16.78 -5.43
N GLN A 77 12.23 -17.49 -4.74
CA GLN A 77 11.83 -18.85 -5.09
C GLN A 77 10.84 -18.93 -6.26
N VAL A 78 10.29 -17.81 -6.70
CA VAL A 78 9.32 -17.78 -7.80
C VAL A 78 10.03 -18.11 -9.11
N ASP A 79 9.56 -19.15 -9.79
CA ASP A 79 10.03 -19.51 -11.12
C ASP A 79 9.35 -18.62 -12.19
N THR A 80 10.13 -17.85 -12.91
CA THR A 80 9.63 -16.89 -13.90
C THR A 80 10.68 -16.54 -14.93
N PRO A 81 10.28 -16.31 -16.20
CA PRO A 81 11.16 -15.74 -17.21
C PRO A 81 11.50 -14.26 -16.97
N LEU A 82 10.77 -13.58 -16.05
CA LEU A 82 10.95 -12.16 -15.73
C LEU A 82 12.03 -11.94 -14.66
N THR A 83 13.21 -12.55 -14.85
CA THR A 83 14.31 -12.54 -13.87
C THR A 83 14.74 -11.13 -13.47
N ALA A 84 14.88 -10.22 -14.44
CA ALA A 84 15.31 -8.84 -14.17
C ALA A 84 14.29 -8.07 -13.31
N ILE A 85 12.98 -8.27 -13.52
CA ILE A 85 11.94 -7.68 -12.70
C ILE A 85 11.98 -8.26 -11.30
N LYS A 86 12.10 -9.58 -11.18
CA LYS A 86 12.19 -10.25 -9.88
C LYS A 86 13.38 -9.74 -9.07
N GLU A 87 14.55 -9.64 -9.66
CA GLU A 87 15.76 -9.11 -9.00
C GLU A 87 15.57 -7.66 -8.54
N GLU A 88 14.97 -6.81 -9.36
CA GLU A 88 14.69 -5.43 -9.03
C GLU A 88 13.69 -5.33 -7.86
N VAL A 89 12.60 -6.12 -7.88
CA VAL A 89 11.62 -6.14 -6.79
C VAL A 89 12.25 -6.63 -5.48
N ILE A 90 13.07 -7.67 -5.52
CA ILE A 90 13.80 -8.16 -4.35
C ILE A 90 14.69 -7.05 -3.78
N ARG A 91 15.42 -6.35 -4.63
CA ARG A 91 16.27 -5.23 -4.22
C ARG A 91 15.45 -4.09 -3.58
N GLN A 92 14.27 -3.76 -4.13
CA GLN A 92 13.38 -2.74 -3.55
C GLN A 92 12.84 -3.17 -2.18
N ILE A 93 12.42 -4.42 -2.02
CA ILE A 93 11.93 -4.97 -0.74
C ILE A 93 12.97 -4.80 0.36
N GLN A 94 14.24 -5.05 0.06
CA GLN A 94 15.34 -4.90 1.03
C GLN A 94 15.60 -3.44 1.45
N CYS A 95 15.06 -2.47 0.72
CA CYS A 95 15.18 -1.04 1.05
C CYS A 95 14.02 -0.51 1.91
N PHE A 96 13.01 -1.31 2.22
CA PHE A 96 11.87 -0.84 3.01
C PHE A 96 12.28 -0.60 4.48
N ASN A 97 11.87 0.55 5.00
CA ASN A 97 12.17 1.00 6.36
C ASN A 97 10.93 1.10 7.25
N CYS A 98 9.75 1.07 6.66
CA CYS A 98 8.49 1.07 7.39
C CYS A 98 7.50 0.12 6.72
N ILE A 99 6.84 -0.69 7.55
CA ILE A 99 5.89 -1.71 7.16
C ILE A 99 4.62 -1.50 7.98
N VAL A 100 3.48 -1.36 7.31
CA VAL A 100 2.18 -1.19 7.97
C VAL A 100 1.25 -2.32 7.55
N GLY A 101 0.96 -3.21 8.48
CA GLY A 101 -0.11 -4.20 8.32
C GLY A 101 -1.47 -3.54 8.51
N ILE A 102 -2.40 -3.77 7.60
CA ILE A 102 -3.72 -3.16 7.54
C ILE A 102 -4.76 -4.28 7.56
N GLU A 103 -5.67 -4.24 8.52
CA GLU A 103 -6.79 -5.18 8.65
C GLU A 103 -8.10 -4.41 8.72
N PHE A 104 -9.09 -4.79 7.92
CA PHE A 104 -10.45 -4.31 8.03
C PHE A 104 -11.45 -5.40 7.66
N GLU A 105 -12.69 -5.27 8.11
CA GLU A 105 -13.75 -6.20 7.77
C GLU A 105 -14.27 -5.90 6.36
N LEU A 106 -14.42 -6.96 5.54
CA LEU A 106 -15.08 -6.86 4.25
C LEU A 106 -16.57 -6.71 4.49
N ASP A 107 -17.13 -5.64 3.97
CA ASP A 107 -18.57 -5.42 3.92
C ASP A 107 -19.12 -5.97 2.59
N ASP A 108 -20.39 -6.37 2.57
CA ASP A 108 -21.14 -6.63 1.34
C ASP A 108 -21.24 -5.36 0.45
N ASN A 109 -21.00 -4.20 1.06
CA ASN A 109 -20.88 -2.93 0.37
C ASN A 109 -19.51 -2.80 -0.32
N ARG A 110 -19.47 -3.14 -1.61
CA ARG A 110 -18.28 -3.04 -2.45
C ARG A 110 -17.71 -1.61 -2.52
N ASP A 111 -18.56 -0.59 -2.43
CA ASP A 111 -18.13 0.81 -2.49
C ASP A 111 -17.28 1.19 -1.27
N ARG A 112 -17.63 0.65 -0.11
CA ARG A 112 -16.85 0.86 1.12
C ARG A 112 -15.47 0.21 1.04
N THR A 113 -15.42 -1.04 0.63
CA THR A 113 -14.16 -1.77 0.41
C THR A 113 -13.28 -1.03 -0.61
N SER A 114 -13.84 -0.61 -1.73
CA SER A 114 -13.13 0.14 -2.76
C SER A 114 -12.63 1.49 -2.24
N TYR A 115 -13.42 2.19 -1.44
CA TYR A 115 -13.00 3.44 -0.79
C TYR A 115 -11.77 3.24 0.09
N ILE A 116 -11.78 2.23 0.96
CA ILE A 116 -10.66 1.95 1.86
C ILE A 116 -9.41 1.61 1.06
N ILE A 117 -9.51 0.70 0.09
CA ILE A 117 -8.38 0.27 -0.75
C ILE A 117 -7.82 1.46 -1.53
N ASN A 118 -8.67 2.25 -2.21
CA ASN A 118 -8.23 3.42 -2.96
C ASN A 118 -7.55 4.46 -2.07
N THR A 119 -8.06 4.67 -0.84
CA THR A 119 -7.43 5.57 0.10
C THR A 119 -6.03 5.11 0.49
N PHE A 120 -5.79 3.80 0.65
CA PHE A 120 -4.46 3.28 0.90
C PHE A 120 -3.53 3.39 -0.31
N TYR A 121 -4.04 3.29 -1.54
CA TYR A 121 -3.25 3.63 -2.73
C TYR A 121 -2.85 5.11 -2.75
N ASP A 122 -3.76 6.01 -2.36
CA ASP A 122 -3.44 7.43 -2.27
C ASP A 122 -2.39 7.71 -1.16
N VAL A 123 -2.47 7.02 -0.03
CA VAL A 123 -1.43 7.05 1.01
C VAL A 123 -0.11 6.53 0.46
N ALA A 124 -0.12 5.39 -0.23
CA ALA A 124 1.08 4.83 -0.84
C ALA A 124 1.73 5.81 -1.84
N ASP A 125 0.92 6.53 -2.60
CA ASP A 125 1.41 7.53 -3.55
C ASP A 125 2.12 8.69 -2.85
N ASP A 126 1.55 9.18 -1.74
CA ASP A 126 2.13 10.26 -0.94
C ASP A 126 3.49 9.93 -0.33
N ILE A 127 3.67 8.68 0.04
CA ILE A 127 4.87 8.19 0.75
C ILE A 127 5.80 7.35 -0.11
N ASN A 128 5.58 7.31 -1.42
CA ASN A 128 6.35 6.46 -2.34
C ASN A 128 6.34 4.98 -1.91
N GLY A 129 5.16 4.50 -1.56
CA GLY A 129 4.96 3.17 -0.98
C GLY A 129 4.44 2.16 -1.99
N PHE A 130 4.36 0.92 -1.52
CA PHE A 130 3.87 -0.24 -2.26
C PHE A 130 2.84 -0.99 -1.43
N LEU A 131 1.89 -1.63 -2.09
CA LEU A 131 0.86 -2.44 -1.44
C LEU A 131 1.05 -3.91 -1.77
N LEU A 132 1.10 -4.74 -0.74
CA LEU A 132 1.10 -6.20 -0.86
C LEU A 132 -0.28 -6.73 -0.47
N TYR A 133 -0.85 -7.54 -1.35
CA TYR A 133 -2.09 -8.27 -1.11
C TYR A 133 -1.84 -9.64 -0.50
N PRO A 134 -2.86 -10.27 0.14
CA PRO A 134 -2.74 -11.62 0.69
C PRO A 134 -2.36 -12.67 -0.35
N SER A 135 -2.68 -12.43 -1.61
CA SER A 135 -2.26 -13.25 -2.76
C SER A 135 -0.76 -13.21 -3.04
N MET A 136 0.01 -12.49 -2.23
CA MET A 136 1.43 -12.19 -2.46
C MET A 136 1.68 -11.51 -3.81
N SER A 137 0.79 -10.59 -4.17
CA SER A 137 0.91 -9.71 -5.32
C SER A 137 1.27 -8.31 -4.84
N LEU A 138 2.43 -7.81 -5.27
CA LEU A 138 2.97 -6.50 -4.89
C LEU A 138 2.65 -5.48 -5.98
N PHE A 139 2.01 -4.40 -5.59
CA PHE A 139 1.59 -3.32 -6.47
C PHE A 139 2.29 -2.00 -6.11
N ASP A 140 2.51 -1.16 -7.12
CA ASP A 140 2.93 0.23 -6.90
C ASP A 140 1.75 1.10 -6.42
N SER A 141 2.03 2.36 -6.11
CA SER A 141 1.01 3.33 -5.67
C SER A 141 -0.05 3.63 -6.75
N LYS A 142 0.20 3.31 -8.00
CA LYS A 142 -0.72 3.50 -9.13
C LYS A 142 -1.58 2.27 -9.41
N GLY A 143 -1.38 1.20 -8.63
CA GLY A 143 -2.09 -0.06 -8.78
C GLY A 143 -1.55 -0.94 -9.92
N LYS A 144 -0.34 -0.66 -10.41
CA LYS A 144 0.33 -1.57 -11.36
C LYS A 144 0.99 -2.72 -10.63
N LEU A 145 0.79 -3.93 -11.10
CA LEU A 145 1.41 -5.12 -10.54
C LEU A 145 2.93 -5.07 -10.78
N LEU A 146 3.69 -4.93 -9.69
CA LEU A 146 5.15 -5.02 -9.72
C LEU A 146 5.60 -6.45 -9.97
N PHE A 147 5.13 -7.36 -9.14
CA PHE A 147 5.45 -8.78 -9.23
C PHE A 147 4.50 -9.60 -8.36
N SER A 148 4.26 -10.85 -8.76
CA SER A 148 3.45 -11.79 -7.98
C SER A 148 4.16 -13.14 -7.81
N VAL A 149 3.65 -13.96 -6.90
CA VAL A 149 4.10 -15.36 -6.74
C VAL A 149 3.84 -16.23 -7.97
N LYS A 150 2.95 -15.77 -8.87
CA LYS A 150 2.73 -16.42 -10.17
C LYS A 150 3.82 -16.06 -11.19
N GLY A 151 4.75 -15.20 -10.84
CA GLY A 151 5.80 -14.74 -11.74
C GLY A 151 5.34 -13.70 -12.76
N GLU A 152 4.21 -13.05 -12.51
CA GLU A 152 3.58 -12.06 -13.38
C GLU A 152 4.00 -10.64 -12.98
N SER A 153 4.04 -9.72 -13.94
CA SER A 153 4.29 -8.30 -13.73
C SER A 153 3.70 -7.47 -14.86
N GLU A 154 3.24 -6.26 -14.55
CA GLU A 154 2.79 -5.26 -15.51
C GLU A 154 3.88 -4.22 -15.87
N TYR A 155 5.06 -4.35 -15.31
CA TYR A 155 6.17 -3.42 -15.58
C TYR A 155 6.72 -3.63 -16.98
N GLU A 156 6.28 -2.80 -17.92
CA GLU A 156 6.59 -2.92 -19.35
C GLU A 156 8.08 -2.77 -19.69
N ALA A 157 8.82 -1.98 -18.91
CA ALA A 157 10.24 -1.73 -19.17
C ALA A 157 11.10 -3.01 -19.15
N PHE A 158 10.57 -4.09 -18.58
CA PHE A 158 11.25 -5.38 -18.44
C PHE A 158 10.46 -6.54 -19.07
N ARG A 159 9.30 -6.26 -19.69
CA ARG A 159 8.49 -7.31 -20.32
C ARG A 159 9.11 -7.76 -21.64
N PRO A 160 9.41 -9.03 -21.83
CA PRO A 160 9.26 -9.63 -23.15
C PRO A 160 7.77 -9.61 -23.48
N VAL A 161 7.40 -9.05 -24.62
CA VAL A 161 6.03 -8.88 -25.14
C VAL A 161 5.17 -10.10 -24.82
N ALA A 162 4.28 -10.03 -23.84
CA ALA A 162 3.30 -11.09 -23.62
C ALA A 162 2.15 -10.67 -22.69
N ASN A 163 0.96 -10.91 -23.19
CA ASN A 163 -0.33 -11.15 -22.54
C ASN A 163 -0.81 -10.22 -21.43
N SER A 164 -1.59 -9.24 -21.89
CA SER A 164 -2.38 -8.27 -21.10
C SER A 164 -3.60 -8.84 -20.38
N ASP A 165 -3.84 -10.16 -20.40
CA ASP A 165 -5.13 -10.73 -19.99
C ASP A 165 -5.17 -11.31 -18.56
N LEU A 166 -4.11 -11.10 -17.74
CA LEU A 166 -3.97 -11.74 -16.43
C LEU A 166 -3.89 -10.76 -15.26
N LEU A 167 -4.64 -9.67 -15.34
CA LEU A 167 -4.62 -8.63 -14.32
C LEU A 167 -5.47 -9.03 -13.11
N GLU A 168 -4.85 -9.35 -11.98
CA GLU A 168 -5.49 -9.11 -10.71
C GLU A 168 -5.68 -7.60 -10.57
N VAL A 169 -6.90 -7.18 -10.28
CA VAL A 169 -7.23 -5.77 -10.12
C VAL A 169 -6.50 -5.24 -8.89
N GLY A 170 -5.38 -4.55 -9.11
CA GLY A 170 -4.63 -3.94 -8.03
C GLY A 170 -5.43 -2.80 -7.40
N ARG A 171 -5.63 -1.74 -8.16
CA ARG A 171 -6.39 -0.58 -7.73
C ARG A 171 -7.81 -0.65 -8.28
N PRO A 172 -8.86 -0.58 -7.43
CA PRO A 172 -10.24 -0.49 -7.90
C PRO A 172 -10.46 0.73 -8.82
N GLU A 173 -11.30 0.58 -9.84
CA GLU A 173 -11.67 1.70 -10.72
C GLU A 173 -12.33 2.83 -9.90
N VAL A 174 -11.91 4.04 -10.21
CA VAL A 174 -12.33 5.25 -9.50
C VAL A 174 -13.48 5.91 -10.26
N GLY A 175 -14.61 6.09 -9.61
CA GLY A 175 -15.69 6.92 -10.11
C GLY A 175 -15.42 8.43 -9.93
N ASP A 176 -16.19 9.29 -10.61
CA ASP A 176 -16.04 10.77 -10.55
C ASP A 176 -16.01 11.35 -9.13
N VAL A 177 -16.68 10.69 -8.17
CA VAL A 177 -16.72 11.11 -6.76
C VAL A 177 -15.34 11.01 -6.11
N ASP A 178 -14.55 10.03 -6.49
CA ASP A 178 -13.22 9.81 -5.94
C ASP A 178 -12.20 10.80 -6.49
N GLN A 179 -12.36 11.28 -7.72
CA GLN A 179 -11.48 12.31 -8.28
C GLN A 179 -11.59 13.63 -7.49
N ALA A 180 -12.80 14.08 -7.22
CA ALA A 180 -13.04 15.29 -6.42
C ALA A 180 -12.54 15.13 -4.96
N ARG A 181 -12.54 13.90 -4.45
CA ARG A 181 -12.01 13.55 -3.13
C ARG A 181 -10.47 13.60 -3.11
N ARG A 182 -9.81 13.08 -4.14
CA ARG A 182 -8.36 13.14 -4.33
C ARG A 182 -7.85 14.58 -4.42
N GLU A 183 -8.49 15.41 -5.22
CA GLU A 183 -8.11 16.82 -5.36
C GLU A 183 -8.16 17.56 -4.01
N ARG A 184 -9.22 17.34 -3.22
CA ARG A 184 -9.31 17.91 -1.87
C ARG A 184 -8.23 17.38 -0.93
N SER A 185 -7.88 16.10 -1.03
CA SER A 185 -6.81 15.52 -0.22
C SER A 185 -5.44 16.07 -0.58
N LEU A 186 -5.14 16.27 -1.87
CA LEU A 186 -3.90 16.89 -2.32
C LEU A 186 -3.73 18.31 -1.78
N VAL A 187 -4.81 19.10 -1.76
CA VAL A 187 -4.77 20.45 -1.16
C VAL A 187 -4.39 20.37 0.32
N ARG A 188 -5.02 19.44 1.07
CA ARG A 188 -4.72 19.27 2.50
C ARG A 188 -3.29 18.79 2.76
N LEU A 189 -2.76 17.90 1.91
CA LEU A 189 -1.37 17.45 2.01
C LEU A 189 -0.39 18.60 1.80
N LYS A 190 -0.65 19.45 0.80
CA LYS A 190 0.13 20.68 0.56
C LYS A 190 0.13 21.59 1.78
N GLU A 191 -1.05 21.84 2.36
CA GLU A 191 -1.20 22.67 3.54
C GLU A 191 -0.52 22.07 4.77
N ALA A 192 -0.53 20.74 4.92
CA ALA A 192 0.12 20.02 6.00
C ALA A 192 1.65 19.86 5.81
N GLY A 193 2.20 20.26 4.66
CA GLY A 193 3.63 20.12 4.36
C GLY A 193 4.09 18.67 4.17
N VAL A 194 3.17 17.74 3.89
CA VAL A 194 3.51 16.34 3.62
C VAL A 194 4.07 16.23 2.22
N PRO A 195 5.29 15.70 2.04
CA PRO A 195 5.84 15.49 0.71
C PRO A 195 5.02 14.44 -0.05
N TYR A 196 4.53 14.79 -1.20
CA TYR A 196 3.83 13.89 -2.11
C TYR A 196 4.42 14.06 -3.52
N MET A 197 4.31 13.02 -4.33
CA MET A 197 4.71 13.09 -5.73
C MET A 197 3.53 13.64 -6.55
N GLU A 198 3.74 14.80 -7.19
CA GLU A 198 2.88 15.19 -8.30
C GLU A 198 3.14 14.24 -9.45
N HIS A 199 2.07 13.62 -9.97
CA HIS A 199 2.21 12.85 -11.19
C HIS A 199 2.71 13.77 -12.29
N LEU A 200 3.93 13.56 -12.71
CA LEU A 200 4.38 14.08 -13.99
C LEU A 200 3.58 13.36 -15.09
N PRO A 201 3.10 14.10 -16.09
CA PRO A 201 2.29 13.55 -17.18
C PRO A 201 3.00 12.45 -17.95
#